data_668031777fe270689ccebf1c442fe57f
#
_entry.id   668031777fe270689ccebf1c442fe57f
#
_cell.length_a   1.000
_cell.length_b   1.000
_cell.length_c   1.000
_cell.angle_alpha   90.00
_cell.angle_beta   90.00
_cell.angle_gamma   90.00
#
_symmetry.space_group_name_H-M   'P 1'
#
loop_
_entity.id
_entity.type
_entity.pdbx_description
1 polymer ?
#
loop_
_entity_poly.entity_id
_entity_poly.type
_entity_poly.pdbx_seq_one_letter_code
_entity_poly.pdbx_strand_id
1 'polypeptide(L)'
;MKTSALIVVAALSTACASKPTNTNPPVVLRPLERMAGQEIVVLPVQYLSGSDSLGWQQKIPDRAAFLAALDDQIEAALAARGLGQTWTFGREIARASKINSIVMRDAHSLSAEWLRGRVLTETTVRDPLASQVRGLVGLKGQRYALLPVELRTENRAGMGVATLRVVMIDSRMAMIKGVWEVSSDPMKTVSPALTASVATHFADLVVAP
;
A
#
# COMPACT_ATOMS: atom_id res chain seq x y z
N MET A 1 20.59 81.31 -35.95
CA MET A 1 19.33 80.74 -35.57
C MET A 1 19.54 79.21 -35.44
N LYS A 2 19.61 78.67 -34.18
CA LYS A 2 19.84 77.25 -33.89
C LYS A 2 18.55 76.68 -33.30
N THR A 3 17.88 75.80 -34.03
CA THR A 3 16.69 75.10 -33.59
C THR A 3 17.12 73.80 -32.95
N SER A 4 16.87 73.67 -31.64
CA SER A 4 17.09 72.44 -30.86
C SER A 4 15.84 71.55 -30.94
N ALA A 5 16.02 70.32 -31.42
CA ALA A 5 14.98 69.31 -31.46
C ALA A 5 14.99 68.52 -30.13
N LEU A 6 13.84 68.50 -29.47
CA LEU A 6 13.62 67.79 -28.22
C LEU A 6 13.14 66.35 -28.56
N ILE A 7 13.92 65.32 -28.19
CA ILE A 7 13.55 63.96 -28.39
C ILE A 7 12.91 63.44 -27.04
N VAL A 8 11.62 63.12 -27.08
CA VAL A 8 10.88 62.50 -25.98
C VAL A 8 11.01 60.97 -26.13
N VAL A 9 11.72 60.34 -25.20
CA VAL A 9 11.80 58.90 -25.13
C VAL A 9 10.65 58.38 -24.22
N ALA A 10 9.67 57.73 -24.81
CA ALA A 10 8.60 57.04 -24.07
C ALA A 10 9.10 55.68 -23.61
N ALA A 11 9.24 55.50 -22.28
CA ALA A 11 9.55 54.21 -21.67
C ALA A 11 8.28 53.37 -21.57
N LEU A 12 8.19 52.29 -22.37
CA LEU A 12 7.16 51.24 -22.25
C LEU A 12 7.53 50.30 -21.13
N SER A 13 6.87 50.45 -19.97
CA SER A 13 6.95 49.49 -18.87
C SER A 13 6.06 48.26 -19.17
N THR A 14 6.67 47.14 -19.59
CA THR A 14 6.03 45.84 -19.70
C THR A 14 5.80 45.28 -18.31
N ALA A 15 4.58 45.39 -17.80
CA ALA A 15 4.13 44.68 -16.59
C ALA A 15 4.01 43.19 -16.92
N CYS A 16 4.96 42.36 -16.43
CA CYS A 16 4.82 40.90 -16.41
C CYS A 16 3.71 40.53 -15.42
N ALA A 17 2.53 40.23 -15.93
CA ALA A 17 1.47 39.61 -15.14
C ALA A 17 1.89 38.16 -14.82
N SER A 18 2.39 37.94 -13.61
CA SER A 18 2.59 36.60 -13.07
C SER A 18 1.21 35.92 -12.93
N LYS A 19 1.01 34.83 -13.68
CA LYS A 19 -0.17 33.97 -13.51
C LYS A 19 -0.22 33.50 -12.07
N PRO A 20 -1.39 33.58 -11.39
CA PRO A 20 -1.53 32.98 -10.05
C PRO A 20 -1.28 31.49 -10.18
N THR A 21 -0.21 31.00 -9.58
CA THR A 21 0.06 29.58 -9.40
C THR A 21 -1.03 29.06 -8.45
N ASN A 22 -1.90 28.20 -8.98
CA ASN A 22 -2.97 27.59 -8.19
C ASN A 22 -2.30 26.63 -7.20
N THR A 23 -2.04 27.10 -5.97
CA THR A 23 -1.38 26.37 -4.88
C THR A 23 -2.38 25.55 -4.06
N ASN A 24 -3.39 24.95 -4.70
CA ASN A 24 -4.16 23.94 -4.00
C ASN A 24 -3.22 22.76 -3.67
N PRO A 25 -3.10 22.36 -2.40
CA PRO A 25 -2.30 21.20 -2.04
C PRO A 25 -2.82 20.00 -2.82
N PRO A 26 -1.92 19.09 -3.24
CA PRO A 26 -2.33 17.91 -3.99
C PRO A 26 -3.39 17.14 -3.17
N VAL A 27 -4.52 16.84 -3.80
CA VAL A 27 -5.58 16.03 -3.18
C VAL A 27 -5.00 14.64 -2.95
N VAL A 28 -4.71 14.31 -1.68
CA VAL A 28 -4.28 12.97 -1.30
C VAL A 28 -5.50 12.06 -1.40
N LEU A 29 -5.52 11.21 -2.42
CA LEU A 29 -6.58 10.23 -2.60
C LEU A 29 -6.44 9.16 -1.51
N ARG A 30 -7.49 9.00 -0.69
CA ARG A 30 -7.60 7.93 0.31
C ARG A 30 -8.69 6.96 -0.14
N PRO A 31 -8.34 6.00 -0.99
CA PRO A 31 -9.34 5.13 -1.61
C PRO A 31 -10.06 4.21 -0.60
N LEU A 32 -9.48 3.99 0.56
CA LEU A 32 -10.03 3.16 1.64
C LEU A 32 -10.62 3.97 2.81
N GLU A 33 -10.73 5.29 2.71
CA GLU A 33 -11.23 6.15 3.80
C GLU A 33 -12.61 5.70 4.31
N ARG A 34 -13.51 5.27 3.41
CA ARG A 34 -14.83 4.75 3.77
C ARG A 34 -14.80 3.45 4.57
N MET A 35 -13.65 2.77 4.56
CA MET A 35 -13.47 1.50 5.26
C MET A 35 -12.98 1.70 6.69
N ALA A 36 -12.54 2.89 7.08
CA ALA A 36 -12.06 3.19 8.44
C ALA A 36 -13.10 2.87 9.52
N GLY A 37 -14.39 3.08 9.21
CA GLY A 37 -15.51 2.78 10.12
C GLY A 37 -16.08 1.35 10.00
N GLN A 38 -15.44 0.47 9.19
CA GLN A 38 -15.87 -0.92 9.01
C GLN A 38 -14.95 -1.87 9.79
N GLU A 39 -15.49 -3.02 10.15
CA GLU A 39 -14.68 -4.12 10.69
C GLU A 39 -13.96 -4.85 9.55
N ILE A 40 -12.63 -4.84 9.55
CA ILE A 40 -11.80 -5.40 8.49
C ILE A 40 -10.77 -6.37 9.05
N VAL A 41 -10.56 -7.47 8.34
CA VAL A 41 -9.40 -8.36 8.54
C VAL A 41 -8.28 -7.91 7.61
N VAL A 42 -7.13 -7.56 8.15
CA VAL A 42 -5.88 -7.42 7.41
C VAL A 42 -5.16 -8.76 7.46
N LEU A 43 -5.10 -9.47 6.34
CA LEU A 43 -4.41 -10.75 6.23
C LEU A 43 -2.89 -10.53 6.16
N PRO A 44 -2.07 -11.54 6.51
CA PRO A 44 -0.62 -11.45 6.38
C PRO A 44 -0.17 -11.26 4.93
N VAL A 45 0.99 -10.61 4.73
CA VAL A 45 1.63 -10.50 3.42
C VAL A 45 2.03 -11.88 2.90
N GLN A 46 1.68 -12.19 1.64
CA GLN A 46 1.84 -13.54 1.10
C GLN A 46 3.19 -13.76 0.40
N TYR A 47 3.66 -12.80 -0.40
CA TYR A 47 4.82 -13.00 -1.26
C TYR A 47 5.83 -11.87 -1.16
N LEU A 48 7.10 -12.25 -1.29
CA LEU A 48 8.21 -11.33 -1.51
C LEU A 48 8.85 -11.66 -2.86
N SER A 49 8.93 -10.67 -3.76
CA SER A 49 9.62 -10.78 -5.03
C SER A 49 10.39 -9.51 -5.36
N GLY A 50 11.18 -9.55 -6.41
CA GLY A 50 11.86 -8.36 -6.91
C GLY A 50 13.08 -8.67 -7.76
N SER A 51 13.60 -7.62 -8.40
CA SER A 51 14.89 -7.71 -9.08
C SER A 51 16.02 -7.63 -8.05
N ASP A 52 17.04 -8.46 -8.24
CA ASP A 52 18.21 -8.45 -7.34
C ASP A 52 19.28 -7.43 -7.77
N SER A 53 18.94 -6.48 -8.62
CA SER A 53 19.87 -5.46 -9.15
C SER A 53 20.58 -4.62 -8.08
N LEU A 54 20.09 -4.64 -6.83
CA LEU A 54 20.70 -3.99 -5.67
C LEU A 54 21.22 -4.99 -4.63
N GLY A 55 21.19 -6.29 -4.93
CA GLY A 55 21.61 -7.34 -4.00
C GLY A 55 20.74 -7.44 -2.74
N TRP A 56 19.45 -7.07 -2.84
CA TRP A 56 18.54 -7.06 -1.69
C TRP A 56 18.17 -8.47 -1.25
N GLN A 57 18.03 -9.42 -2.19
CA GLN A 57 17.68 -10.80 -1.84
C GLN A 57 18.73 -11.46 -0.93
N GLN A 58 20.00 -11.14 -1.14
CA GLN A 58 21.10 -11.62 -0.29
C GLN A 58 21.06 -11.03 1.13
N LYS A 59 20.44 -9.83 1.28
CA LYS A 59 20.28 -9.14 2.56
C LYS A 59 19.01 -9.53 3.31
N ILE A 60 18.17 -10.37 2.70
CA ILE A 60 16.95 -10.92 3.31
C ILE A 60 17.10 -12.44 3.39
N PRO A 61 17.91 -12.97 4.31
CA PRO A 61 18.16 -14.41 4.42
C PRO A 61 16.92 -15.17 4.86
N ASP A 62 16.11 -14.58 5.71
CA ASP A 62 14.83 -15.13 6.18
C ASP A 62 13.66 -14.29 5.64
N ARG A 63 13.06 -14.78 4.55
CA ARG A 63 11.92 -14.12 3.91
C ARG A 63 10.67 -14.14 4.77
N ALA A 64 10.45 -15.21 5.53
CA ALA A 64 9.28 -15.34 6.39
C ALA A 64 9.36 -14.33 7.55
N ALA A 65 10.52 -14.24 8.20
CA ALA A 65 10.75 -13.25 9.25
C ALA A 65 10.64 -11.81 8.73
N PHE A 66 11.11 -11.54 7.50
CA PHE A 66 11.01 -10.22 6.88
C PHE A 66 9.55 -9.83 6.59
N LEU A 67 8.72 -10.75 6.06
CA LEU A 67 7.30 -10.51 5.84
C LEU A 67 6.53 -10.36 7.15
N ALA A 68 6.85 -11.16 8.16
CA ALA A 68 6.26 -11.01 9.49
C ALA A 68 6.58 -9.66 10.13
N ALA A 69 7.81 -9.15 9.95
CA ALA A 69 8.18 -7.80 10.40
C ALA A 69 7.40 -6.70 9.66
N LEU A 70 7.10 -6.89 8.37
CA LEU A 70 6.24 -5.98 7.61
C LEU A 70 4.79 -6.03 8.12
N ASP A 71 4.25 -7.21 8.42
CA ASP A 71 2.91 -7.36 9.02
C ASP A 71 2.82 -6.61 10.35
N ASP A 72 3.85 -6.73 11.20
CA ASP A 72 3.94 -6.00 12.47
C ASP A 72 3.98 -4.48 12.28
N GLN A 73 4.70 -3.99 11.28
CA GLN A 73 4.75 -2.55 10.95
C GLN A 73 3.41 -2.04 10.40
N ILE A 74 2.71 -2.83 9.57
CA ILE A 74 1.37 -2.51 9.07
C ILE A 74 0.38 -2.41 10.23
N GLU A 75 0.38 -3.39 11.14
CA GLU A 75 -0.45 -3.37 12.35
C GLU A 75 -0.16 -2.12 13.18
N ALA A 76 1.11 -1.82 13.47
CA ALA A 76 1.51 -0.66 14.26
C ALA A 76 1.08 0.67 13.60
N ALA A 77 1.27 0.81 12.28
CA ALA A 77 0.91 2.03 11.55
C ALA A 77 -0.61 2.26 11.54
N LEU A 78 -1.42 1.22 11.33
CA LEU A 78 -2.88 1.30 11.34
C LEU A 78 -3.44 1.51 12.76
N ALA A 79 -2.85 0.84 13.76
CA ALA A 79 -3.24 1.01 15.16
C ALA A 79 -2.94 2.44 15.65
N ALA A 80 -1.80 3.03 15.26
CA ALA A 80 -1.44 4.42 15.59
C ALA A 80 -2.45 5.44 15.01
N ARG A 81 -3.22 5.05 13.98
CA ARG A 81 -4.29 5.85 13.39
C ARG A 81 -5.69 5.51 13.91
N GLY A 82 -5.76 4.79 15.05
CA GLY A 82 -7.02 4.49 15.75
C GLY A 82 -7.77 3.26 15.23
N LEU A 83 -7.20 2.49 14.28
CA LEU A 83 -7.88 1.32 13.71
C LEU A 83 -7.68 0.04 14.54
N GLY A 84 -6.81 0.06 15.56
CA GLY A 84 -6.46 -1.10 16.38
C GLY A 84 -7.62 -1.74 17.17
N GLN A 85 -8.74 -1.02 17.36
CA GLN A 85 -9.91 -1.54 18.08
C GLN A 85 -10.96 -2.17 17.18
N THR A 86 -10.98 -1.78 15.89
CA THR A 86 -12.03 -2.20 14.94
C THR A 86 -11.51 -3.16 13.90
N TRP A 87 -10.21 -3.14 13.62
CA TRP A 87 -9.57 -3.99 12.63
C TRP A 87 -8.85 -5.17 13.30
N THR A 88 -8.89 -6.34 12.65
CA THR A 88 -8.15 -7.54 13.08
C THR A 88 -6.94 -7.72 12.18
N PHE A 89 -5.76 -7.97 12.74
CA PHE A 89 -4.50 -7.96 12.00
C PHE A 89 -3.91 -9.36 11.77
N GLY A 90 -2.98 -9.43 10.85
CA GLY A 90 -2.37 -10.66 10.36
C GLY A 90 -1.82 -11.57 11.45
N ARG A 91 -1.20 -11.02 12.49
CA ARG A 91 -0.67 -11.80 13.62
C ARG A 91 -1.77 -12.56 14.38
N GLU A 92 -2.90 -11.90 14.64
CA GLU A 92 -4.04 -12.50 15.31
C GLU A 92 -4.68 -13.57 14.44
N ILE A 93 -4.86 -13.30 13.16
CA ILE A 93 -5.40 -14.26 12.18
C ILE A 93 -4.48 -15.47 12.02
N ALA A 94 -3.16 -15.25 11.92
CA ALA A 94 -2.18 -16.34 11.83
C ALA A 94 -2.21 -17.23 13.08
N ARG A 95 -2.35 -16.63 14.27
CA ARG A 95 -2.51 -17.40 15.51
C ARG A 95 -3.81 -18.21 15.51
N ALA A 96 -4.92 -17.59 15.12
CA ALA A 96 -6.22 -18.24 15.07
C ALA A 96 -6.25 -19.38 14.03
N SER A 97 -5.63 -19.22 12.87
CA SER A 97 -5.53 -20.27 11.84
C SER A 97 -4.70 -21.47 12.31
N LYS A 98 -3.61 -21.24 13.06
CA LYS A 98 -2.80 -22.33 13.65
C LYS A 98 -3.56 -23.14 14.68
N ILE A 99 -4.36 -22.50 15.53
CA ILE A 99 -5.22 -23.19 16.51
C ILE A 99 -6.26 -24.06 15.81
N ASN A 100 -6.77 -23.60 14.65
CA ASN A 100 -7.78 -24.27 13.85
C ASN A 100 -7.21 -25.02 12.63
N SER A 101 -5.95 -25.45 12.68
CA SER A 101 -5.19 -25.98 11.54
C SER A 101 -5.78 -27.24 10.88
N ILE A 102 -6.68 -27.97 11.54
CA ILE A 102 -7.39 -29.12 10.96
C ILE A 102 -8.37 -28.67 9.87
N VAL A 103 -8.95 -27.48 10.02
CA VAL A 103 -10.03 -26.98 9.15
C VAL A 103 -9.58 -25.78 8.31
N MET A 104 -8.50 -25.12 8.71
CA MET A 104 -8.06 -23.86 8.09
C MET A 104 -6.67 -23.94 7.51
N ARG A 105 -6.50 -23.29 6.39
CA ARG A 105 -5.18 -23.05 5.79
C ARG A 105 -4.39 -22.07 6.62
N ASP A 106 -3.07 -22.25 6.66
CA ASP A 106 -2.16 -21.24 7.24
C ASP A 106 -2.37 -19.88 6.52
N ALA A 107 -2.60 -18.85 7.32
CA ALA A 107 -2.86 -17.50 6.81
C ALA A 107 -1.69 -16.91 6.00
N HIS A 108 -0.44 -17.43 6.15
CA HIS A 108 0.73 -17.03 5.35
C HIS A 108 0.91 -17.83 4.06
N SER A 109 0.01 -18.77 3.73
CA SER A 109 0.13 -19.66 2.55
C SER A 109 -1.17 -19.75 1.76
N LEU A 110 -1.78 -18.61 1.49
CA LEU A 110 -3.00 -18.52 0.69
C LEU A 110 -2.71 -18.70 -0.80
N SER A 111 -3.67 -19.25 -1.54
CA SER A 111 -3.56 -19.47 -2.99
C SER A 111 -3.80 -18.18 -3.78
N ALA A 112 -2.94 -17.18 -3.54
CA ALA A 112 -3.07 -15.81 -4.06
C ALA A 112 -2.13 -15.48 -5.22
N GLU A 113 -1.45 -16.48 -5.83
CA GLU A 113 -0.43 -16.30 -6.89
C GLU A 113 -0.98 -15.52 -8.08
N TRP A 114 -2.20 -15.80 -8.49
CA TRP A 114 -2.84 -15.18 -9.64
C TRP A 114 -3.17 -13.69 -9.43
N LEU A 115 -3.15 -13.20 -8.17
CA LEU A 115 -3.32 -11.79 -7.83
C LEU A 115 -2.04 -10.95 -7.99
N ARG A 116 -0.88 -11.58 -8.23
CA ARG A 116 0.42 -10.92 -8.33
C ARG A 116 0.61 -10.10 -9.61
N GLY A 117 -0.16 -10.38 -10.67
CA GLY A 117 -0.07 -9.68 -11.95
C GLY A 117 -0.40 -8.18 -11.86
N ARG A 118 0.18 -7.37 -12.78
CA ARG A 118 -0.05 -5.91 -12.81
C ARG A 118 -1.48 -5.54 -13.19
N VAL A 119 -2.11 -6.30 -14.05
CA VAL A 119 -3.49 -6.06 -14.52
C VAL A 119 -4.39 -7.16 -13.98
N LEU A 120 -5.36 -6.76 -13.17
CA LEU A 120 -6.40 -7.64 -12.70
C LEU A 120 -7.69 -7.31 -13.46
N THR A 121 -8.08 -8.20 -14.36
CA THR A 121 -9.32 -8.06 -15.14
C THR A 121 -10.52 -8.71 -14.47
N GLU A 122 -10.25 -9.58 -13.51
CA GLU A 122 -11.28 -10.33 -12.79
C GLU A 122 -11.73 -9.59 -11.53
N THR A 123 -13.02 -9.60 -11.33
CA THR A 123 -13.68 -9.07 -10.13
C THR A 123 -14.08 -10.16 -9.14
N THR A 124 -14.02 -11.42 -9.55
CA THR A 124 -14.38 -12.58 -8.72
C THR A 124 -13.13 -13.25 -8.17
N VAL A 125 -13.16 -13.57 -6.88
CA VAL A 125 -12.11 -14.35 -6.23
C VAL A 125 -12.34 -15.83 -6.52
N ARG A 126 -11.34 -16.49 -7.11
CA ARG A 126 -11.41 -17.91 -7.46
C ARG A 126 -11.12 -18.81 -6.26
N ASP A 127 -11.69 -20.02 -6.24
CA ASP A 127 -11.22 -21.06 -5.33
C ASP A 127 -9.82 -21.58 -5.76
N PRO A 128 -8.97 -22.00 -4.78
CA PRO A 128 -9.31 -22.17 -3.37
C PRO A 128 -9.22 -20.89 -2.52
N LEU A 129 -8.72 -19.74 -3.06
CA LEU A 129 -8.54 -18.50 -2.30
C LEU A 129 -9.86 -17.99 -1.69
N ALA A 130 -10.96 -18.04 -2.44
CA ALA A 130 -12.26 -17.59 -1.95
C ALA A 130 -12.69 -18.31 -0.67
N SER A 131 -12.56 -19.63 -0.64
CA SER A 131 -12.88 -20.46 0.53
C SER A 131 -11.91 -20.22 1.69
N GLN A 132 -10.61 -20.07 1.40
CA GLN A 132 -9.58 -19.78 2.40
C GLN A 132 -9.83 -18.42 3.08
N VAL A 133 -10.06 -17.37 2.32
CA VAL A 133 -10.34 -16.02 2.84
C VAL A 133 -11.65 -16.03 3.63
N ARG A 134 -12.71 -16.66 3.11
CA ARG A 134 -13.99 -16.77 3.83
C ARG A 134 -13.83 -17.46 5.18
N GLY A 135 -13.04 -18.54 5.25
CA GLY A 135 -12.75 -19.23 6.51
C GLY A 135 -12.06 -18.32 7.52
N LEU A 136 -10.96 -17.65 7.12
CA LEU A 136 -10.19 -16.78 8.01
C LEU A 136 -10.99 -15.57 8.50
N VAL A 137 -11.71 -14.91 7.59
CA VAL A 137 -12.54 -13.73 7.91
C VAL A 137 -13.72 -14.12 8.80
N GLY A 138 -14.29 -15.30 8.53
CA GLY A 138 -15.41 -15.87 9.31
C GLY A 138 -15.05 -16.16 10.76
N LEU A 139 -13.78 -16.42 11.11
CA LEU A 139 -13.32 -16.57 12.49
C LEU A 139 -13.65 -15.37 13.38
N LYS A 140 -13.72 -14.19 12.78
CA LYS A 140 -14.01 -12.93 13.46
C LYS A 140 -15.42 -12.39 13.17
N GLY A 141 -16.25 -13.13 12.40
CA GLY A 141 -17.57 -12.68 12.00
C GLY A 141 -17.56 -11.53 11.01
N GLN A 142 -16.40 -11.12 10.53
CA GLN A 142 -16.22 -9.97 9.65
C GLN A 142 -16.60 -10.31 8.19
N ARG A 143 -16.65 -9.30 7.33
CA ARG A 143 -17.02 -9.46 5.92
C ARG A 143 -15.88 -9.14 4.97
N TYR A 144 -15.11 -8.13 5.28
CA TYR A 144 -14.09 -7.60 4.38
C TYR A 144 -12.70 -8.01 4.81
N ALA A 145 -11.87 -8.33 3.83
CA ALA A 145 -10.44 -8.55 4.01
C ALA A 145 -9.63 -7.59 3.16
N LEU A 146 -8.53 -7.08 3.72
CA LEU A 146 -7.40 -6.54 2.97
C LEU A 146 -6.33 -7.62 2.91
N LEU A 147 -6.00 -8.04 1.70
CA LEU A 147 -4.96 -9.03 1.42
C LEU A 147 -3.75 -8.33 0.82
N PRO A 148 -2.69 -8.10 1.59
CA PRO A 148 -1.40 -7.71 1.06
C PRO A 148 -0.80 -8.90 0.29
N VAL A 149 -0.87 -8.84 -1.05
CA VAL A 149 -0.55 -10.00 -1.90
C VAL A 149 0.95 -10.16 -2.04
N GLU A 150 1.64 -9.09 -2.40
CA GLU A 150 3.06 -9.18 -2.77
C GLU A 150 3.78 -7.87 -2.45
N LEU A 151 4.92 -8.01 -1.76
CA LEU A 151 5.92 -6.96 -1.70
C LEU A 151 6.93 -7.18 -2.82
N ARG A 152 7.02 -6.22 -3.75
CA ARG A 152 7.95 -6.21 -4.88
C ARG A 152 9.05 -5.19 -4.65
N THR A 153 10.30 -5.55 -4.90
CA THR A 153 11.42 -4.61 -4.85
C THR A 153 11.91 -4.31 -6.28
N GLU A 154 12.12 -3.03 -6.56
CA GLU A 154 12.55 -2.54 -7.86
C GLU A 154 13.72 -1.56 -7.68
N ASN A 155 14.60 -1.50 -8.70
CA ASN A 155 15.60 -0.44 -8.79
C ASN A 155 15.01 0.72 -9.61
N ARG A 156 14.96 1.90 -9.02
CA ARG A 156 14.55 3.13 -9.71
C ARG A 156 15.69 4.15 -9.58
N ALA A 157 16.40 4.39 -10.67
CA ALA A 157 17.52 5.35 -10.73
C ALA A 157 18.60 5.11 -9.65
N GLY A 158 18.98 3.85 -9.42
CA GLY A 158 20.01 3.49 -8.43
C GLY A 158 19.53 3.42 -6.98
N MET A 159 18.24 3.68 -6.73
CA MET A 159 17.59 3.54 -5.44
C MET A 159 16.62 2.38 -5.46
N GLY A 160 16.52 1.65 -4.36
CA GLY A 160 15.52 0.62 -4.20
C GLY A 160 14.18 1.20 -3.76
N VAL A 161 13.10 0.72 -4.36
CA VAL A 161 11.73 1.02 -3.95
C VAL A 161 11.02 -0.31 -3.73
N ALA A 162 10.36 -0.45 -2.58
CA ALA A 162 9.48 -1.57 -2.31
C ALA A 162 8.03 -1.15 -2.60
N THR A 163 7.31 -1.98 -3.36
CA THR A 163 5.90 -1.73 -3.69
C THR A 163 5.06 -2.90 -3.19
N LEU A 164 4.13 -2.61 -2.29
CA LEU A 164 3.17 -3.56 -1.74
C LEU A 164 1.88 -3.50 -2.55
N ARG A 165 1.47 -4.64 -3.11
CA ARG A 165 0.18 -4.80 -3.75
C ARG A 165 -0.86 -5.28 -2.74
N VAL A 166 -1.96 -4.54 -2.62
CA VAL A 166 -3.05 -4.82 -1.68
C VAL A 166 -4.35 -5.01 -2.44
N VAL A 167 -5.08 -6.07 -2.11
CA VAL A 167 -6.38 -6.40 -2.70
C VAL A 167 -7.44 -6.40 -1.60
N MET A 168 -8.53 -5.68 -1.81
CA MET A 168 -9.69 -5.73 -0.95
C MET A 168 -10.70 -6.75 -1.44
N ILE A 169 -11.12 -7.65 -0.56
CA ILE A 169 -12.03 -8.75 -0.85
C ILE A 169 -13.29 -8.65 0.01
N ASP A 170 -14.45 -8.74 -0.62
CA ASP A 170 -15.71 -9.07 0.04
C ASP A 170 -15.79 -10.60 0.14
N SER A 171 -15.52 -11.16 1.33
CA SER A 171 -15.43 -12.60 1.52
C SER A 171 -16.76 -13.34 1.36
N ARG A 172 -17.88 -12.66 1.62
CA ARG A 172 -19.24 -13.25 1.47
C ARG A 172 -19.60 -13.41 0.00
N MET A 173 -19.28 -12.40 -0.81
CA MET A 173 -19.59 -12.39 -2.24
C MET A 173 -18.47 -13.01 -3.09
N ALA A 174 -17.32 -13.34 -2.51
CA ALA A 174 -16.11 -13.74 -3.21
C ALA A 174 -15.73 -12.73 -4.33
N MET A 175 -15.77 -11.43 -4.02
CA MET A 175 -15.55 -10.35 -4.98
C MET A 175 -14.36 -9.48 -4.58
N ILE A 176 -13.57 -9.09 -5.58
CA ILE A 176 -12.55 -8.07 -5.45
C ILE A 176 -13.22 -6.70 -5.51
N LYS A 177 -13.02 -5.88 -4.49
CA LYS A 177 -13.58 -4.54 -4.37
C LYS A 177 -12.61 -3.45 -4.83
N GLY A 178 -11.33 -3.77 -4.89
CA GLY A 178 -10.29 -2.86 -5.36
C GLY A 178 -8.90 -3.46 -5.20
N VAL A 179 -7.96 -2.86 -5.93
CA VAL A 179 -6.52 -3.21 -5.92
C VAL A 179 -5.73 -1.91 -5.87
N TRP A 180 -4.76 -1.85 -4.97
CA TRP A 180 -3.88 -0.69 -4.81
C TRP A 180 -2.43 -1.14 -4.75
N GLU A 181 -1.55 -0.25 -5.16
CA GLU A 181 -0.11 -0.41 -5.00
C GLU A 181 0.42 0.74 -4.13
N VAL A 182 1.16 0.37 -3.09
CA VAL A 182 1.75 1.29 -2.12
C VAL A 182 3.25 1.17 -2.23
N SER A 183 3.94 2.26 -2.52
CA SER A 183 5.39 2.26 -2.63
C SER A 183 6.05 2.89 -1.41
N SER A 184 7.19 2.34 -1.01
CA SER A 184 8.07 2.97 -0.01
C SER A 184 8.72 4.23 -0.56
N ASP A 185 9.30 5.03 0.32
CA ASP A 185 10.31 6.00 -0.08
C ASP A 185 11.51 5.28 -0.71
N PRO A 186 12.22 5.94 -1.65
CA PRO A 186 13.42 5.38 -2.25
C PRO A 186 14.56 5.21 -1.24
N MET A 187 15.17 4.01 -1.16
CA MET A 187 16.24 3.69 -0.21
C MET A 187 17.42 3.01 -0.89
N LYS A 188 18.64 3.26 -0.41
CA LYS A 188 19.87 2.61 -0.93
C LYS A 188 19.99 1.16 -0.48
N THR A 189 19.45 0.83 0.69
CA THR A 189 19.62 -0.49 1.33
C THR A 189 18.31 -0.98 1.91
N VAL A 190 18.17 -2.31 2.04
CA VAL A 190 17.11 -2.92 2.85
C VAL A 190 17.39 -2.64 4.31
N SER A 191 16.39 -2.11 5.00
CA SER A 191 16.45 -1.78 6.42
C SER A 191 15.03 -1.80 7.02
N PRO A 192 14.88 -1.81 8.35
CA PRO A 192 13.56 -1.67 8.98
C PRO A 192 12.80 -0.40 8.56
N ALA A 193 13.52 0.66 8.15
CA ALA A 193 12.91 1.88 7.64
C ALA A 193 12.14 1.63 6.33
N LEU A 194 12.56 0.65 5.51
CA LEU A 194 11.86 0.28 4.27
C LEU A 194 10.45 -0.26 4.56
N THR A 195 10.33 -1.21 5.48
CA THR A 195 9.05 -1.80 5.88
C THR A 195 8.18 -0.78 6.60
N ALA A 196 8.77 0.08 7.43
CA ALA A 196 8.05 1.17 8.11
C ALA A 196 7.49 2.20 7.11
N SER A 197 8.26 2.57 6.06
CA SER A 197 7.78 3.47 5.00
C SER A 197 6.60 2.86 4.23
N VAL A 198 6.69 1.57 3.82
CA VAL A 198 5.57 0.86 3.17
C VAL A 198 4.34 0.83 4.08
N ALA A 199 4.52 0.52 5.36
CA ALA A 199 3.42 0.44 6.33
C ALA A 199 2.75 1.80 6.55
N THR A 200 3.54 2.88 6.64
CA THR A 200 3.02 4.25 6.76
C THR A 200 2.17 4.62 5.55
N HIS A 201 2.70 4.43 4.33
CA HIS A 201 1.96 4.72 3.10
C HIS A 201 0.74 3.80 2.92
N PHE A 202 0.79 2.56 3.43
CA PHE A 202 -0.39 1.70 3.46
C PHE A 202 -1.49 2.28 4.36
N ALA A 203 -1.12 2.77 5.54
CA ALA A 203 -2.07 3.41 6.44
C ALA A 203 -2.65 4.71 5.84
N ASP A 204 -1.88 5.44 5.00
CA ASP A 204 -2.34 6.64 4.28
C ASP A 204 -3.47 6.35 3.28
N LEU A 205 -3.63 5.11 2.80
CA LEU A 205 -4.79 4.75 1.98
C LEU A 205 -6.10 4.84 2.75
N VAL A 206 -6.06 4.71 4.08
CA VAL A 206 -7.24 4.60 4.95
C VAL A 206 -7.48 5.88 5.73
N VAL A 207 -6.48 6.38 6.46
CA VAL A 207 -6.61 7.52 7.37
C VAL A 207 -5.44 8.47 7.16
N ALA A 208 -5.72 9.77 7.27
CA ALA A 208 -4.67 10.80 7.25
C ALA A 208 -3.65 10.60 8.38
N PRO A 209 -2.41 11.04 8.19
CA PRO A 209 -1.41 11.14 9.23
C PRO A 209 -1.87 11.99 10.41
#